data_71abbd6c0ff833d98397abb8143532c2
#
_entry.id   71abbd6c0ff833d98397abb8143532c2
#
_cell.length_a   1.000
_cell.length_b   1.000
_cell.length_c   1.000
_cell.angle_alpha   90.00
_cell.angle_beta   90.00
_cell.angle_gamma   90.00
#
_symmetry.space_group_name_H-M   'P 1'
#
loop_
_entity.id
_entity.type
_entity.pdbx_description
1 polymer ?
#
loop_
_entity_poly.entity_id
_entity_poly.type
_entity_poly.pdbx_seq_one_letter_code
_entity_poly.pdbx_strand_id
1 'polypeptide(L)' 'ESSDVETDHISLEKDILKLLNYLPEGCRAIFNLFAIEGYPHKEIASMLSISEGTSKSQLNFARKRLQQLLANHTI' A
#
# COMPACT_ATOMS: atom_id res chain seq x y z
N GLU A 1 -8.68 -23.19 -18.31
CA GLU A 1 -9.67 -22.20 -17.99
C GLU A 1 -9.10 -20.80 -17.96
N SER A 2 -9.79 -19.88 -18.57
CA SER A 2 -9.29 -18.51 -18.64
C SER A 2 -9.15 -17.89 -17.26
N SER A 3 -9.88 -18.40 -16.29
CA SER A 3 -9.77 -17.89 -14.93
C SER A 3 -8.39 -18.13 -14.34
N ASP A 4 -7.72 -19.19 -14.75
CA ASP A 4 -6.36 -19.45 -14.28
C ASP A 4 -5.40 -18.38 -14.77
N VAL A 5 -5.53 -18.00 -16.03
CA VAL A 5 -4.68 -16.96 -16.60
C VAL A 5 -4.96 -15.63 -15.94
N GLU A 6 -6.24 -15.34 -15.75
CA GLU A 6 -6.62 -14.10 -15.08
C GLU A 6 -6.14 -14.09 -13.64
N THR A 7 -6.13 -15.25 -13.02
CA THR A 7 -5.67 -15.34 -11.64
C THR A 7 -4.21 -14.93 -11.53
N ASP A 8 -3.39 -15.27 -12.52
CA ASP A 8 -1.99 -14.88 -12.48
C ASP A 8 -1.83 -13.36 -12.50
N HIS A 9 -2.59 -12.68 -13.34
CA HIS A 9 -2.54 -11.23 -13.40
C HIS A 9 -3.14 -10.60 -12.17
N ILE A 10 -4.26 -11.13 -11.72
CA ILE A 10 -4.94 -10.60 -10.55
C ILE A 10 -4.14 -10.89 -9.29
N SER A 11 -3.39 -11.99 -9.30
CA SER A 11 -2.69 -12.40 -8.10
C SER A 11 -1.65 -11.35 -7.67
N LEU A 12 -1.09 -10.58 -8.60
CA LEU A 12 -0.17 -9.52 -8.23
C LEU A 12 -0.85 -8.46 -7.39
N GLU A 13 -2.01 -7.99 -7.84
CA GLU A 13 -2.78 -7.04 -7.06
C GLU A 13 -3.21 -7.62 -5.72
N LYS A 14 -3.68 -8.85 -5.75
CA LYS A 14 -4.13 -9.51 -4.52
C LYS A 14 -2.97 -9.69 -3.57
N ASP A 15 -1.79 -9.98 -4.10
CA ASP A 15 -0.61 -10.14 -3.27
C ASP A 15 -0.24 -8.82 -2.60
N ILE A 16 -0.35 -7.70 -3.33
CA ILE A 16 -0.09 -6.40 -2.74
C ILE A 16 -1.08 -6.11 -1.63
N LEU A 17 -2.36 -6.40 -1.86
CA LEU A 17 -3.37 -6.18 -0.83
C LEU A 17 -3.12 -7.03 0.39
N LYS A 18 -2.67 -8.27 0.19
CA LYS A 18 -2.31 -9.11 1.32
C LYS A 18 -1.10 -8.58 2.07
N LEU A 19 -0.12 -8.10 1.32
CA LEU A 19 1.10 -7.58 1.93
C LEU A 19 0.84 -6.32 2.73
N LEU A 20 -0.19 -5.57 2.39
CA LEU A 20 -0.57 -4.41 3.18
C LEU A 20 -0.87 -4.76 4.63
N ASN A 21 -1.34 -5.98 4.87
CA ASN A 21 -1.62 -6.42 6.23
C ASN A 21 -0.36 -6.55 7.09
N TYR A 22 0.80 -6.60 6.46
CA TYR A 22 2.07 -6.67 7.19
C TYR A 22 2.61 -5.30 7.54
N LEU A 23 1.95 -4.25 7.10
CA LEU A 23 2.37 -2.88 7.41
C LEU A 23 1.75 -2.44 8.74
N PRO A 24 2.46 -1.59 9.49
CA PRO A 24 1.83 -0.96 10.66
C PRO A 24 0.56 -0.23 10.23
N GLU A 25 -0.37 -0.14 11.16
CA GLU A 25 -1.70 0.36 10.85
C GLU A 25 -1.67 1.76 10.23
N GLY A 26 -0.86 2.65 10.77
CA GLY A 26 -0.78 4.02 10.27
C GLY A 26 -0.27 4.07 8.85
N CYS A 27 0.78 3.31 8.55
CA CYS A 27 1.34 3.27 7.20
C CYS A 27 0.36 2.67 6.22
N ARG A 28 -0.34 1.64 6.66
CA ARG A 28 -1.31 0.97 5.80
C ARG A 28 -2.45 1.89 5.43
N ALA A 29 -2.96 2.64 6.41
CA ALA A 29 -4.04 3.57 6.16
C ALA A 29 -3.63 4.64 5.16
N ILE A 30 -2.43 5.19 5.32
CA ILE A 30 -1.95 6.23 4.43
C ILE A 30 -1.71 5.69 3.04
N PHE A 31 -1.11 4.51 2.94
CA PHE A 31 -0.90 3.90 1.63
C PHE A 31 -2.23 3.67 0.92
N ASN A 32 -3.21 3.17 1.65
CA ASN A 32 -4.53 2.93 1.08
C ASN A 32 -5.17 4.21 0.58
N LEU A 33 -5.13 5.26 1.38
CA LEU A 33 -5.74 6.52 1.02
C LEU A 33 -5.03 7.18 -0.15
N PHE A 34 -3.73 7.12 -0.18
CA PHE A 34 -2.96 7.79 -1.23
C PHE A 34 -2.90 6.99 -2.52
N ALA A 35 -2.48 5.74 -2.44
CA ALA A 35 -2.20 4.94 -3.63
C ALA A 35 -3.44 4.31 -4.23
N ILE A 36 -4.40 3.94 -3.41
CA ILE A 36 -5.58 3.23 -3.90
C ILE A 36 -6.73 4.18 -4.11
N GLU A 37 -6.99 5.07 -3.16
CA GLU A 37 -8.13 5.98 -3.26
C GLU A 37 -7.78 7.34 -3.86
N GLY A 38 -6.50 7.67 -3.93
CA GLY A 38 -6.07 8.85 -4.67
C GLY A 38 -6.14 10.17 -3.93
N TYR A 39 -6.20 10.16 -2.61
CA TYR A 39 -6.22 11.40 -1.85
C TYR A 39 -4.82 12.01 -1.76
N PRO A 40 -4.71 13.34 -1.90
CA PRO A 40 -3.42 13.98 -1.71
C PRO A 40 -3.02 14.02 -0.24
N HIS A 41 -1.73 14.19 0.01
CA HIS A 41 -1.23 14.19 1.40
C HIS A 41 -1.90 15.24 2.26
N LYS A 42 -2.25 16.37 1.68
CA LYS A 42 -2.90 17.43 2.43
C LYS A 42 -4.23 16.95 3.02
N GLU A 43 -4.99 16.22 2.22
CA GLU A 43 -6.28 15.70 2.68
C GLU A 43 -6.09 14.54 3.64
N ILE A 44 -5.12 13.69 3.35
CA ILE A 44 -4.84 12.58 4.26
C ILE A 44 -4.45 13.10 5.63
N ALA A 45 -3.60 14.12 5.65
CA ALA A 45 -3.19 14.73 6.92
C ALA A 45 -4.39 15.22 7.71
N SER A 46 -5.32 15.86 7.03
CA SER A 46 -6.53 16.35 7.68
C SER A 46 -7.40 15.20 8.19
N MET A 47 -7.58 14.17 7.35
CA MET A 47 -8.41 13.03 7.73
C MET A 47 -7.86 12.28 8.94
N LEU A 48 -6.55 12.16 9.01
CA LEU A 48 -5.92 11.35 10.06
C LEU A 48 -5.37 12.20 11.21
N SER A 49 -5.54 13.51 11.14
CA SER A 49 -5.04 14.43 12.16
C SER A 49 -3.54 14.32 12.36
N ILE A 50 -2.81 14.29 11.25
CA ILE A 50 -1.36 14.26 11.24
C ILE A 50 -0.85 15.38 10.34
N SER A 51 0.45 15.62 10.34
CA SER A 51 1.04 16.61 9.44
C SER A 51 1.21 16.01 8.05
N GLU A 52 1.32 16.89 7.05
CA GLU A 52 1.62 16.42 5.69
C GLU A 52 2.96 15.72 5.63
N GLY A 53 3.94 16.24 6.39
CA GLY A 53 5.23 15.59 6.46
C GLY A 53 5.15 14.17 6.98
N THR A 54 4.35 13.97 8.00
CA THR A 54 4.14 12.64 8.53
C THR A 54 3.46 11.74 7.49
N SER A 55 2.49 12.28 6.77
CA SER A 55 1.83 11.51 5.72
C SER A 55 2.84 11.05 4.67
N LYS A 56 3.71 11.95 4.25
CA LYS A 56 4.72 11.62 3.24
C LYS A 56 5.73 10.60 3.73
N SER A 57 6.22 10.77 4.95
CA SER A 57 7.22 9.85 5.47
C SER A 57 6.63 8.47 5.73
N GLN A 58 5.39 8.41 6.19
CA GLN A 58 4.72 7.13 6.38
C GLN A 58 4.48 6.43 5.06
N LEU A 59 4.13 7.19 4.02
CA LEU A 59 3.97 6.59 2.70
C LEU A 59 5.28 6.03 2.18
N ASN A 60 6.38 6.76 2.36
CA ASN A 60 7.69 6.28 1.96
C ASN A 60 8.06 5.00 2.68
N PHE A 61 7.80 4.95 3.97
CA PHE A 61 8.06 3.74 4.75
C PHE A 61 7.24 2.57 4.20
N ALA A 62 5.96 2.83 3.93
CA ALA A 62 5.08 1.78 3.41
C ALA A 62 5.59 1.25 2.07
N ARG A 63 6.01 2.15 1.18
CA ARG A 63 6.53 1.75 -0.13
C ARG A 63 7.78 0.89 -0.01
N LYS A 64 8.70 1.32 0.82
CA LYS A 64 9.93 0.56 1.01
C LYS A 64 9.65 -0.81 1.58
N ARG A 65 8.75 -0.85 2.55
CA ARG A 65 8.42 -2.12 3.18
C ARG A 65 7.75 -3.06 2.18
N LEU A 66 6.83 -2.52 1.37
CA LEU A 66 6.18 -3.32 0.35
C LEU A 66 7.17 -3.84 -0.69
N GLN A 67 8.11 -3.01 -1.09
CA GLN A 67 9.14 -3.45 -2.03
C GLN A 67 9.96 -4.59 -1.46
N GLN A 68 10.30 -4.51 -0.18
CA GLN A 68 11.04 -5.58 0.46
C GLN A 68 10.22 -6.87 0.51
N LEU A 69 8.95 -6.74 0.87
CA LEU A 69 8.07 -7.90 0.96
C LEU A 69 7.85 -8.54 -0.39
N LEU A 70 7.70 -7.71 -1.43
CA LEU A 70 7.54 -8.24 -2.78
C LEU A 70 8.80 -8.94 -3.28
N ALA A 71 9.97 -8.37 -2.98
CA ALA A 71 11.21 -8.98 -3.38
C ALA A 71 11.38 -10.36 -2.74
N ASN A 72 11.03 -10.48 -1.48
CA ASN A 72 11.11 -11.75 -0.79
C ASN A 72 10.05 -12.72 -1.29
N HIS A 73 8.90 -12.19 -1.69
CA HIS A 73 7.78 -13.02 -2.07
C HIS A 73 7.92 -13.61 -3.47
N THR A 74 8.62 -12.91 -4.35
CA THR A 74 8.73 -13.35 -5.74
C THR A 74 9.75 -14.45 -5.97
N ILE A 75 10.47 -14.84 -4.97
CA ILE A 75 11.39 -15.95 -5.11
C ILE A 75 10.63 -17.26 -5.06
#